data_24f704ab1a15945f557a8e8c5ae659c8
#
_entry.id   24f704ab1a15945f557a8e8c5ae659c8
#
_cell.length_a   1.000
_cell.length_b   1.000
_cell.length_c   1.000
_cell.angle_alpha   90.00
_cell.angle_beta   90.00
_cell.angle_gamma   90.00
#
_symmetry.space_group_name_H-M   'P 1'
#
loop_
_entity.id
_entity.type
_entity.pdbx_description
1 polymer ?
#
loop_
_entity_poly.entity_id
_entity_poly.type
_entity_poly.pdbx_seq_one_letter_code
_entity_poly.pdbx_strand_id
1 'polypeptide(L)'
;MSLLVTLVTPLGRLLRNKRPDESLSIRHASEVAAPRAIELRSAAFEHGGEIPDRHCSLDLGPNISPELSWSGLPDGTEQLLFVLEDIDVPMSRPGLHTIALLPADLDGLAEGALTTANPAFRFVPGARGRVGYFGPRPLPGHGLHRYGFHLYALGRAVPADAALPGLPAVLATVRGHVLADGFLEGVKAG
;
A
#
# COMPACT_ATOMS: atom_id res chain seq x y z
N MET A 1 -11.69 2.63 24.92
CA MET A 1 -10.29 2.89 24.51
C MET A 1 -9.41 1.81 25.09
N SER A 2 -8.59 1.16 24.26
CA SER A 2 -7.63 0.14 24.72
C SER A 2 -6.59 0.78 25.63
N LEU A 3 -6.14 0.05 26.66
CA LEU A 3 -5.09 0.49 27.60
C LEU A 3 -3.80 0.86 26.83
N LEU A 4 -3.52 0.15 25.74
CA LEU A 4 -2.39 0.39 24.86
C LEU A 4 -2.47 1.77 24.19
N VAL A 5 -3.64 2.17 23.71
CA VAL A 5 -3.87 3.49 23.09
C VAL A 5 -3.56 4.60 24.08
N THR A 6 -4.04 4.48 25.33
CA THR A 6 -3.80 5.47 26.40
C THR A 6 -2.30 5.62 26.72
N LEU A 7 -1.56 4.52 26.74
CA LEU A 7 -0.12 4.54 27.05
C LEU A 7 0.72 5.11 25.90
N VAL A 8 0.30 4.94 24.64
CA VAL A 8 1.09 5.33 23.46
C VAL A 8 0.75 6.75 22.98
N THR A 9 -0.44 7.27 23.27
CA THR A 9 -0.87 8.62 22.88
C THR A 9 0.10 9.74 23.23
N PRO A 10 0.72 9.80 24.45
CA PRO A 10 1.70 10.84 24.79
C PRO A 10 2.92 10.81 23.85
N LEU A 11 3.39 9.62 23.46
CA LEU A 11 4.48 9.47 22.51
C LEU A 11 4.07 9.98 21.12
N GLY A 12 2.87 9.65 20.66
CA GLY A 12 2.36 10.17 19.39
C GLY A 12 2.31 11.69 19.38
N ARG A 13 1.82 12.31 20.45
CA ARG A 13 1.80 13.78 20.61
C ARG A 13 3.20 14.39 20.58
N LEU A 14 4.18 13.76 21.20
CA LEU A 14 5.58 14.20 21.16
C LEU A 14 6.14 14.14 19.74
N LEU A 15 5.75 13.14 18.96
CA LEU A 15 6.22 12.88 17.60
C LEU A 15 5.35 13.55 16.52
N ARG A 16 4.29 14.29 16.86
CA ARG A 16 3.27 14.78 15.92
C ARG A 16 3.80 15.60 14.76
N ASN A 17 4.98 16.21 14.88
CA ASN A 17 5.64 16.99 13.84
C ASN A 17 6.70 16.19 13.08
N LYS A 18 6.96 14.93 13.46
CA LYS A 18 7.92 14.09 12.77
C LYS A 18 7.23 13.43 11.59
N ARG A 19 7.77 13.64 10.40
CA ARG A 19 7.31 13.02 9.14
C ARG A 19 8.48 12.35 8.45
N PRO A 20 8.23 11.35 7.62
CA PRO A 20 9.27 10.77 6.76
C PRO A 20 9.66 11.77 5.67
N ASP A 21 10.77 11.49 5.02
CA ASP A 21 11.09 12.13 3.74
C ASP A 21 10.14 11.57 2.67
N GLU A 22 9.18 12.37 2.24
CA GLU A 22 8.16 11.98 1.26
C GLU A 22 8.76 11.65 -0.11
N SER A 23 9.93 12.19 -0.44
CA SER A 23 10.64 11.84 -1.68
C SER A 23 11.07 10.38 -1.74
N LEU A 24 11.07 9.68 -0.59
CA LEU A 24 11.35 8.25 -0.46
C LEU A 24 10.09 7.37 -0.57
N SER A 25 8.90 7.95 -0.80
CA SER A 25 7.70 7.19 -1.19
C SER A 25 7.94 6.45 -2.50
N ILE A 26 7.36 5.27 -2.64
CA ILE A 26 7.44 4.50 -3.89
C ILE A 26 6.96 5.32 -5.09
N ARG A 27 6.02 6.22 -4.90
CA ARG A 27 5.51 7.12 -5.95
C ARG A 27 6.60 7.90 -6.67
N HIS A 28 7.70 8.22 -5.98
CA HIS A 28 8.82 9.01 -6.49
C HIS A 28 10.01 8.15 -6.94
N ALA A 29 9.91 6.81 -6.80
CA ALA A 29 10.97 5.90 -7.21
C ALA A 29 11.07 5.87 -8.75
N SER A 30 12.25 6.14 -9.29
CA SER A 30 12.51 6.12 -10.73
C SER A 30 12.23 4.76 -11.38
N GLU A 31 12.30 3.68 -10.61
CA GLU A 31 12.07 2.31 -11.04
C GLU A 31 10.62 2.04 -11.46
N VAL A 32 9.68 2.82 -10.92
CA VAL A 32 8.24 2.67 -11.18
C VAL A 32 7.65 3.86 -11.94
N ALA A 33 8.49 4.78 -12.42
CA ALA A 33 8.04 5.88 -13.26
C ALA A 33 7.37 5.32 -14.53
N ALA A 34 6.14 5.77 -14.80
CA ALA A 34 5.32 5.25 -15.89
C ALA A 34 4.83 6.36 -16.82
N PRO A 35 4.68 6.08 -18.15
CA PRO A 35 4.22 7.07 -19.11
C PRO A 35 2.70 7.24 -19.16
N ARG A 36 1.92 6.34 -18.52
CA ARG A 36 0.45 6.30 -18.56
C ARG A 36 -0.12 6.22 -17.16
N ALA A 37 -1.38 6.63 -17.00
CA ALA A 37 -2.11 6.56 -15.74
C ALA A 37 -3.16 5.45 -15.75
N ILE A 38 -3.29 4.75 -14.62
CA ILE A 38 -4.41 3.85 -14.28
C ILE A 38 -5.37 4.66 -13.41
N GLU A 39 -6.66 4.62 -13.70
CA GLU A 39 -7.66 5.15 -12.81
C GLU A 39 -7.94 4.15 -11.69
N LEU A 40 -7.41 4.40 -10.50
CA LEU A 40 -7.59 3.56 -9.31
C LEU A 40 -8.61 4.19 -8.36
N ARG A 41 -9.64 3.42 -7.95
CA ARG A 41 -10.73 3.86 -7.09
C ARG A 41 -11.03 2.83 -6.00
N SER A 42 -11.80 3.25 -4.99
CA SER A 42 -12.41 2.38 -3.99
C SER A 42 -13.87 2.79 -3.77
N ALA A 43 -14.76 1.82 -3.57
CA ALA A 43 -16.11 2.08 -3.11
C ALA A 43 -16.16 2.42 -1.59
N ALA A 44 -15.08 2.11 -0.86
CA ALA A 44 -15.02 2.31 0.58
C ALA A 44 -14.67 3.74 0.99
N PHE A 45 -13.91 4.49 0.16
CA PHE A 45 -13.51 5.87 0.40
C PHE A 45 -13.10 6.56 -0.90
N GLU A 46 -13.29 7.88 -0.96
CA GLU A 46 -12.82 8.71 -2.07
C GLU A 46 -11.35 9.13 -1.86
N HIS A 47 -10.71 9.63 -2.92
CA HIS A 47 -9.34 10.17 -2.83
C HIS A 47 -9.27 11.30 -1.80
N GLY A 48 -8.36 11.17 -0.84
CA GLY A 48 -8.23 12.07 0.32
C GLY A 48 -9.29 11.84 1.42
N GLY A 49 -10.21 10.90 1.22
CA GLY A 49 -11.26 10.58 2.18
C GLY A 49 -10.79 9.69 3.33
N GLU A 50 -11.59 9.63 4.41
CA GLU A 50 -11.29 8.80 5.57
C GLU A 50 -11.46 7.31 5.23
N ILE A 51 -10.44 6.51 5.57
CA ILE A 51 -10.50 5.05 5.44
C ILE A 51 -11.32 4.49 6.62
N PRO A 52 -12.42 3.75 6.35
CA PRO A 52 -13.25 3.16 7.40
C PRO A 52 -12.46 2.20 8.30
N ASP A 53 -12.80 2.16 9.59
CA ASP A 53 -12.13 1.33 10.60
C ASP A 53 -12.03 -0.14 10.20
N ARG A 54 -13.04 -0.67 9.48
CA ARG A 54 -13.05 -2.07 9.04
C ARG A 54 -11.84 -2.45 8.16
N HIS A 55 -11.24 -1.47 7.49
CA HIS A 55 -10.06 -1.65 6.64
C HIS A 55 -8.75 -1.38 7.40
N CYS A 56 -8.83 -0.93 8.64
CA CYS A 56 -7.69 -0.66 9.49
C CYS A 56 -7.26 -1.91 10.26
N SER A 57 -5.96 -1.97 10.63
CA SER A 57 -5.40 -3.09 11.37
C SER A 57 -5.32 -2.80 12.86
N LEU A 58 -5.24 -3.85 13.68
CA LEU A 58 -4.97 -3.87 15.12
C LEU A 58 -5.67 -2.72 15.89
N ASP A 59 -6.34 -2.98 16.94
CA ASP A 59 -7.00 -2.00 17.83
C ASP A 59 -8.04 -1.05 17.17
N LEU A 60 -7.98 -0.85 15.85
CA LEU A 60 -8.90 -0.02 15.09
C LEU A 60 -9.98 -0.83 14.38
N GLY A 61 -9.63 -1.94 13.75
CA GLY A 61 -10.58 -2.73 12.98
C GLY A 61 -10.14 -4.15 12.66
N PRO A 62 -10.96 -4.90 11.93
CA PRO A 62 -10.73 -6.31 11.61
C PRO A 62 -9.69 -6.55 10.52
N ASN A 63 -9.06 -5.52 9.97
CA ASN A 63 -8.02 -5.62 8.95
C ASN A 63 -8.50 -6.27 7.63
N ILE A 64 -9.69 -5.92 7.17
CA ILE A 64 -10.24 -6.39 5.89
C ILE A 64 -9.77 -5.43 4.80
N SER A 65 -9.14 -5.89 3.71
CA SER A 65 -8.75 -5.01 2.61
C SER A 65 -9.97 -4.34 1.98
N PRO A 66 -9.89 -3.05 1.58
CA PRO A 66 -10.98 -2.41 0.89
C PRO A 66 -11.22 -3.04 -0.50
N GLU A 67 -12.42 -2.89 -1.02
CA GLU A 67 -12.66 -3.05 -2.44
C GLU A 67 -11.84 -2.02 -3.21
N LEU A 68 -11.22 -2.44 -4.31
CA LEU A 68 -10.51 -1.58 -5.25
C LEU A 68 -10.95 -1.91 -6.68
N SER A 69 -11.15 -0.89 -7.49
CA SER A 69 -11.44 -1.02 -8.91
C SER A 69 -10.48 -0.15 -9.72
N TRP A 70 -10.20 -0.55 -10.94
CA TRP A 70 -9.32 0.21 -11.82
C TRP A 70 -9.71 0.08 -13.28
N SER A 71 -9.30 1.07 -14.06
CA SER A 71 -9.45 1.07 -15.52
C SER A 71 -8.21 1.70 -16.17
N GLY A 72 -8.06 1.46 -17.48
CA GLY A 72 -6.94 2.02 -18.24
C GLY A 72 -5.66 1.20 -18.17
N LEU A 73 -5.75 -0.11 -17.86
CA LEU A 73 -4.60 -1.00 -18.01
C LEU A 73 -4.14 -1.04 -19.47
N PRO A 74 -2.84 -0.80 -19.75
CA PRO A 74 -2.31 -0.91 -21.10
C PRO A 74 -2.35 -2.33 -21.65
N ASP A 75 -2.51 -2.46 -22.96
CA ASP A 75 -2.24 -3.71 -23.67
C ASP A 75 -0.79 -4.16 -23.39
N GLY A 76 -0.58 -5.46 -23.24
CA GLY A 76 0.71 -6.03 -22.89
C GLY A 76 1.04 -6.01 -21.39
N THR A 77 0.07 -5.67 -20.53
CA THR A 77 0.22 -5.88 -19.09
C THR A 77 0.27 -7.38 -18.78
N GLU A 78 1.36 -7.85 -18.18
CA GLU A 78 1.56 -9.25 -17.80
C GLU A 78 1.34 -9.51 -16.31
N GLN A 79 1.49 -8.48 -15.46
CA GLN A 79 1.31 -8.57 -14.02
C GLN A 79 1.01 -7.21 -13.42
N LEU A 80 0.39 -7.17 -12.24
CA LEU A 80 0.19 -5.96 -11.46
C LEU A 80 1.05 -5.99 -10.19
N LEU A 81 1.64 -4.85 -9.83
CA LEU A 81 2.27 -4.64 -8.53
C LEU A 81 1.38 -3.70 -7.71
N PHE A 82 0.90 -4.18 -6.58
CA PHE A 82 0.17 -3.39 -5.59
C PHE A 82 1.07 -3.06 -4.40
N VAL A 83 1.07 -1.79 -3.96
CA VAL A 83 1.77 -1.34 -2.76
C VAL A 83 0.88 -0.43 -1.94
N LEU A 84 0.82 -0.67 -0.62
CA LEU A 84 0.21 0.22 0.36
C LEU A 84 1.30 0.75 1.29
N GLU A 85 1.40 2.07 1.44
CA GLU A 85 2.35 2.71 2.35
C GLU A 85 1.69 3.78 3.22
N ASP A 86 2.23 3.98 4.43
CA ASP A 86 1.91 5.10 5.33
C ASP A 86 2.92 6.22 5.07
N ILE A 87 2.44 7.32 4.47
CA ILE A 87 3.27 8.44 4.04
C ILE A 87 3.64 9.35 5.21
N ASP A 88 2.94 9.26 6.34
CA ASP A 88 3.09 10.17 7.49
C ASP A 88 3.61 9.51 8.77
N VAL A 89 4.04 8.25 8.71
CA VAL A 89 4.60 7.55 9.87
C VAL A 89 5.79 8.32 10.48
N PRO A 90 5.96 8.41 11.83
CA PRO A 90 7.06 9.17 12.45
C PRO A 90 8.42 8.47 12.34
N MET A 91 8.80 8.08 11.15
CA MET A 91 10.06 7.42 10.79
C MET A 91 10.82 8.24 9.76
N SER A 92 11.96 7.77 9.30
CA SER A 92 12.74 8.45 8.25
C SER A 92 12.25 8.17 6.83
N ARG A 93 11.44 7.13 6.66
CA ARG A 93 10.87 6.69 5.37
C ARG A 93 9.41 6.34 5.55
N PRO A 94 8.58 6.42 4.50
CA PRO A 94 7.22 5.87 4.49
C PRO A 94 7.17 4.43 4.97
N GLY A 95 6.11 4.08 5.68
CA GLY A 95 5.92 2.75 6.24
C GLY A 95 5.28 1.80 5.23
N LEU A 96 5.98 0.75 4.82
CA LEU A 96 5.43 -0.25 3.88
C LEU A 96 4.47 -1.19 4.60
N HIS A 97 3.21 -1.12 4.24
CA HIS A 97 2.13 -1.92 4.81
C HIS A 97 1.91 -3.23 4.05
N THR A 98 1.67 -3.15 2.74
CA THR A 98 1.36 -4.31 1.89
C THR A 98 2.12 -4.20 0.58
N ILE A 99 2.71 -5.29 0.12
CA ILE A 99 3.30 -5.41 -1.21
C ILE A 99 2.80 -6.72 -1.79
N ALA A 100 2.17 -6.68 -2.96
CA ALA A 100 1.62 -7.86 -3.63
C ALA A 100 1.81 -7.80 -5.15
N LEU A 101 2.17 -8.92 -5.74
CA LEU A 101 2.11 -9.15 -7.18
C LEU A 101 0.79 -9.88 -7.47
N LEU A 102 0.03 -9.34 -8.42
CA LEU A 102 -1.33 -9.78 -8.76
C LEU A 102 -1.41 -10.15 -10.24
N PRO A 103 -2.32 -11.06 -10.62
CA PRO A 103 -2.59 -11.36 -12.02
C PRO A 103 -3.02 -10.13 -12.81
N ALA A 104 -2.67 -10.09 -14.10
CA ALA A 104 -2.97 -8.97 -15.00
C ALA A 104 -4.43 -8.94 -15.50
N ASP A 105 -5.13 -10.06 -15.41
CA ASP A 105 -6.52 -10.21 -15.88
C ASP A 105 -7.57 -9.69 -14.89
N LEU A 106 -7.12 -9.13 -13.75
CA LEU A 106 -7.99 -8.51 -12.77
C LEU A 106 -8.37 -7.08 -13.21
N ASP A 107 -9.62 -6.72 -13.04
CA ASP A 107 -10.17 -5.36 -13.19
C ASP A 107 -10.51 -4.70 -11.83
N GLY A 108 -10.26 -5.41 -10.74
CA GLY A 108 -10.49 -4.97 -9.37
C GLY A 108 -10.16 -6.03 -8.34
N LEU A 109 -10.33 -5.66 -7.09
CA LEU A 109 -10.22 -6.52 -5.91
C LEU A 109 -11.50 -6.36 -5.08
N ALA A 110 -12.23 -7.43 -4.87
CA ALA A 110 -13.34 -7.42 -3.93
C ALA A 110 -12.84 -7.13 -2.49
N GLU A 111 -13.71 -6.62 -1.64
CA GLU A 111 -13.42 -6.43 -0.23
C GLU A 111 -12.89 -7.74 0.40
N GLY A 112 -11.77 -7.67 1.12
CA GLY A 112 -11.13 -8.82 1.76
C GLY A 112 -10.30 -9.70 0.82
N ALA A 113 -10.21 -9.37 -0.48
CA ALA A 113 -9.52 -10.22 -1.45
C ALA A 113 -7.99 -10.26 -1.28
N LEU A 114 -7.37 -9.21 -0.71
CA LEU A 114 -5.92 -9.17 -0.46
C LEU A 114 -5.53 -10.07 0.72
N THR A 115 -5.67 -11.36 0.56
CA THR A 115 -5.37 -12.37 1.57
C THR A 115 -4.29 -13.35 1.09
N THR A 116 -3.41 -13.78 2.01
CA THR A 116 -2.40 -14.82 1.74
C THR A 116 -3.01 -16.19 1.45
N ALA A 117 -4.31 -16.37 1.71
CA ALA A 117 -5.04 -17.58 1.34
C ALA A 117 -5.32 -17.67 -0.17
N ASN A 118 -5.20 -16.56 -0.91
CA ASN A 118 -5.34 -16.57 -2.37
C ASN A 118 -4.02 -16.99 -3.03
N PRO A 119 -3.91 -18.18 -3.63
CA PRO A 119 -2.67 -18.70 -4.21
C PRO A 119 -2.24 -17.95 -5.48
N ALA A 120 -3.15 -17.18 -6.12
CA ALA A 120 -2.82 -16.36 -7.29
C ALA A 120 -2.04 -15.09 -6.92
N PHE A 121 -2.02 -14.70 -5.63
CA PHE A 121 -1.34 -13.50 -5.16
C PHE A 121 0.00 -13.86 -4.53
N ARG A 122 1.05 -13.18 -4.98
CA ARG A 122 2.38 -13.33 -4.38
C ARG A 122 2.68 -12.11 -3.53
N PHE A 123 2.62 -12.28 -2.21
CA PHE A 123 2.98 -11.23 -1.27
C PHE A 123 4.49 -11.17 -1.04
N VAL A 124 4.98 -9.93 -0.90
CA VAL A 124 6.38 -9.62 -0.57
C VAL A 124 6.42 -9.06 0.85
N PRO A 125 7.43 -9.38 1.67
CA PRO A 125 7.54 -8.84 3.01
C PRO A 125 7.59 -7.30 3.01
N GLY A 126 6.66 -6.69 3.76
CA GLY A 126 6.64 -5.26 4.07
C GLY A 126 7.41 -4.92 5.34
N ALA A 127 7.00 -3.86 6.03
CA ALA A 127 7.62 -3.45 7.28
C ALA A 127 7.61 -4.57 8.33
N ARG A 128 8.75 -4.80 8.99
CA ARG A 128 8.94 -5.85 10.01
C ARG A 128 8.68 -7.28 9.49
N GLY A 129 8.87 -7.51 8.19
CA GLY A 129 8.69 -8.83 7.58
C GLY A 129 7.24 -9.29 7.45
N ARG A 130 6.26 -8.39 7.58
CA ARG A 130 4.84 -8.73 7.45
C ARG A 130 4.48 -9.09 6.02
N VAL A 131 3.64 -10.10 5.88
CA VAL A 131 3.15 -10.63 4.61
C VAL A 131 1.62 -10.60 4.61
N GLY A 132 1.00 -10.23 3.51
CA GLY A 132 -0.45 -10.07 3.37
C GLY A 132 -0.92 -8.63 3.55
N TYR A 133 -2.24 -8.44 3.57
CA TYR A 133 -2.82 -7.12 3.81
C TYR A 133 -2.58 -6.68 5.27
N PHE A 134 -2.04 -5.50 5.41
CA PHE A 134 -1.91 -4.80 6.67
C PHE A 134 -2.43 -3.37 6.48
N GLY A 135 -3.63 -3.12 6.98
CA GLY A 135 -4.33 -1.85 6.81
C GLY A 135 -3.76 -0.71 7.66
N PRO A 136 -4.33 0.49 7.54
CA PRO A 136 -3.94 1.66 8.31
C PRO A 136 -3.83 1.38 9.80
N ARG A 137 -2.74 1.92 10.39
CA ARG A 137 -2.49 1.87 11.83
C ARG A 137 -1.72 3.11 12.26
N PRO A 138 -2.35 4.28 12.20
CA PRO A 138 -1.68 5.50 12.62
C PRO A 138 -1.30 5.44 14.10
N LEU A 139 -0.19 6.10 14.46
CA LEU A 139 0.26 6.17 15.84
C LEU A 139 -0.72 7.04 16.66
N PRO A 140 -1.36 6.52 17.73
CA PRO A 140 -2.30 7.28 18.54
C PRO A 140 -1.71 8.60 19.04
N GLY A 141 -2.40 9.72 18.80
CA GLY A 141 -1.98 11.07 19.16
C GLY A 141 -0.99 11.73 18.20
N HIS A 142 -0.53 11.04 17.15
CA HIS A 142 0.36 11.61 16.15
C HIS A 142 -0.37 12.55 15.17
N GLY A 143 -1.67 12.32 14.95
CA GLY A 143 -2.52 13.08 14.06
C GLY A 143 -2.92 12.32 12.80
N LEU A 144 -3.21 13.06 11.74
CA LEU A 144 -3.66 12.47 10.49
C LEU A 144 -2.49 11.82 9.73
N HIS A 145 -2.69 10.58 9.26
CA HIS A 145 -1.79 9.87 8.38
C HIS A 145 -2.45 9.67 7.02
N ARG A 146 -1.69 9.90 5.94
CA ARG A 146 -2.05 9.57 4.56
C ARG A 146 -1.54 8.18 4.24
N TYR A 147 -2.39 7.41 3.57
CA TYR A 147 -2.09 6.05 3.10
C TYR A 147 -2.18 6.01 1.59
N GLY A 148 -1.05 5.74 0.93
CA GLY A 148 -0.97 5.63 -0.51
C GLY A 148 -1.22 4.19 -0.97
N PHE A 149 -2.29 3.99 -1.73
CA PHE A 149 -2.57 2.77 -2.48
C PHE A 149 -2.03 2.96 -3.89
N HIS A 150 -1.03 2.20 -4.25
CA HIS A 150 -0.36 2.28 -5.55
C HIS A 150 -0.62 1.01 -6.34
N LEU A 151 -0.93 1.15 -7.62
CA LEU A 151 -1.07 0.05 -8.57
C LEU A 151 -0.21 0.32 -9.79
N TYR A 152 0.66 -0.62 -10.14
CA TYR A 152 1.54 -0.52 -11.30
C TYR A 152 1.27 -1.66 -12.26
N ALA A 153 1.04 -1.33 -13.53
CA ALA A 153 0.94 -2.29 -14.62
C ALA A 153 2.36 -2.65 -15.12
N LEU A 154 2.72 -3.92 -15.07
CA LEU A 154 4.01 -4.42 -15.50
C LEU A 154 3.91 -5.08 -16.87
N GLY A 155 4.71 -4.62 -17.83
CA GLY A 155 4.84 -5.24 -19.16
C GLY A 155 5.71 -6.48 -19.19
N ARG A 156 6.15 -6.94 -18.02
CA ARG A 156 6.86 -8.21 -17.83
C ARG A 156 6.57 -8.74 -16.44
N ALA A 157 6.17 -9.99 -16.36
CA ALA A 157 5.94 -10.64 -15.07
C ALA A 157 7.26 -10.83 -14.31
N VAL A 158 7.21 -10.61 -12.99
CA VAL A 158 8.32 -10.93 -12.08
C VAL A 158 8.50 -12.45 -12.04
N PRO A 159 9.70 -12.99 -12.30
CA PRO A 159 9.94 -14.44 -12.29
C PRO A 159 9.47 -15.08 -10.98
N ALA A 160 8.82 -16.24 -11.08
CA ALA A 160 8.25 -16.93 -9.93
C ALA A 160 9.30 -17.33 -8.89
N ASP A 161 10.50 -17.63 -9.33
CA ASP A 161 11.67 -18.02 -8.53
C ASP A 161 12.51 -16.82 -8.04
N ALA A 162 12.19 -15.59 -8.44
CA ALA A 162 12.92 -14.41 -8.00
C ALA A 162 12.85 -14.25 -6.48
N ALA A 163 13.97 -14.07 -5.82
CA ALA A 163 14.04 -13.76 -4.40
C ALA A 163 13.61 -12.31 -4.17
N LEU A 164 12.50 -12.11 -3.44
CA LEU A 164 11.93 -10.80 -3.13
C LEU A 164 11.89 -10.58 -1.61
N PRO A 165 13.02 -10.30 -0.94
CA PRO A 165 13.06 -10.09 0.50
C PRO A 165 12.39 -8.77 0.95
N GLY A 166 11.99 -7.91 0.01
CA GLY A 166 11.32 -6.64 0.28
C GLY A 166 11.25 -5.74 -0.95
N LEU A 167 10.71 -4.53 -0.78
CA LEU A 167 10.48 -3.57 -1.87
C LEU A 167 11.72 -3.30 -2.75
N PRO A 168 12.95 -3.12 -2.22
CA PRO A 168 14.11 -2.83 -3.08
C PRO A 168 14.37 -3.92 -4.14
N ALA A 169 14.16 -5.20 -3.80
CA ALA A 169 14.30 -6.29 -4.76
C ALA A 169 13.19 -6.28 -5.82
N VAL A 170 11.95 -5.92 -5.43
CA VAL A 170 10.85 -5.73 -6.39
C VAL A 170 11.20 -4.60 -7.36
N LEU A 171 11.60 -3.43 -6.84
CA LEU A 171 11.95 -2.26 -7.67
C LEU A 171 13.07 -2.59 -8.66
N ALA A 172 14.12 -3.29 -8.22
CA ALA A 172 15.20 -3.72 -9.12
C ALA A 172 14.71 -4.62 -10.25
N THR A 173 13.70 -5.48 -9.97
CA THR A 173 13.16 -6.43 -10.95
C THR A 173 12.21 -5.75 -11.95
N VAL A 174 11.41 -4.75 -11.51
CA VAL A 174 10.39 -4.11 -12.36
C VAL A 174 10.93 -2.91 -13.14
N ARG A 175 12.15 -2.46 -12.85
CA ARG A 175 12.78 -1.31 -13.52
C ARG A 175 12.74 -1.45 -15.05
N GLY A 176 12.20 -0.42 -15.72
CA GLY A 176 12.08 -0.37 -17.18
C GLY A 176 10.94 -1.22 -17.76
N HIS A 177 10.10 -1.82 -16.90
CA HIS A 177 8.97 -2.65 -17.31
C HIS A 177 7.61 -2.12 -16.83
N VAL A 178 7.56 -0.94 -16.20
CA VAL A 178 6.31 -0.33 -15.75
C VAL A 178 5.67 0.42 -16.90
N LEU A 179 4.45 0.05 -17.26
CA LEU A 179 3.69 0.59 -18.38
C LEU A 179 2.74 1.72 -17.95
N ALA A 180 2.16 1.61 -16.76
CA ALA A 180 1.24 2.58 -16.20
C ALA A 180 1.23 2.51 -14.67
N ASP A 181 0.82 3.61 -14.01
CA ASP A 181 0.66 3.69 -12.57
C ASP A 181 -0.70 4.27 -12.18
N GLY A 182 -1.24 3.82 -11.05
CA GLY A 182 -2.45 4.32 -10.42
C GLY A 182 -2.20 4.66 -8.96
N PHE A 183 -2.83 5.73 -8.49
CA PHE A 183 -2.69 6.20 -7.12
C PHE A 183 -4.02 6.60 -6.53
N LEU A 184 -4.33 6.04 -5.35
CA LEU A 184 -5.46 6.43 -4.52
C LEU A 184 -4.93 6.72 -3.11
N GLU A 185 -5.22 7.90 -2.59
CA GLU A 185 -4.87 8.28 -1.22
C GLU A 185 -6.10 8.17 -0.32
N GLY A 186 -5.93 7.59 0.85
CA GLY A 186 -6.91 7.69 1.93
C GLY A 186 -6.24 8.19 3.21
N VAL A 187 -7.04 8.67 4.17
CA VAL A 187 -6.52 9.22 5.42
C VAL A 187 -7.07 8.48 6.63
N LYS A 188 -6.30 8.46 7.73
CA LYS A 188 -6.74 7.95 9.04
C LYS A 188 -6.08 8.72 10.16
N ALA A 189 -6.89 9.14 11.14
CA ALA A 189 -6.38 9.81 12.33
C ALA A 189 -5.90 8.80 13.39
N GLY A 190 -4.79 9.13 14.07
CA GLY A 190 -4.23 8.38 15.18
C GLY A 190 -4.44 9.02 16.55
#